data_fa9ee688ad5b8df587cceab6d624af12
#
_entry.id   fa9ee688ad5b8df587cceab6d624af12
#
_cell.length_a   1.000
_cell.length_b   1.000
_cell.length_c   1.000
_cell.angle_alpha   90.00
_cell.angle_beta   90.00
_cell.angle_gamma   90.00
#
_symmetry.space_group_name_H-M   'P 1'
#
loop_
_entity.id
_entity.type
_entity.pdbx_description
1 polymer ?
#
loop_
_entity_poly.entity_id
_entity_poly.type
_entity_poly.pdbx_seq_one_letter_code
_entity_poly.pdbx_strand_id
1 'polypeptide(L)'
;MKLLIFIFVWLNLTATLSAKELRVAVATNFMEAAKEISKAFEKNTEHTTLLSFGSTGQLYTQISQHAPFEVFLAADQVRPKKTVKEDLAVQGSRFTYASGKIVLFSLNQTLINPKITLEQGNFTKIAIANPITAPYGIAAVEVMKNLKLYKYLKSKIVYGNNIAQTYQFVHTENAELGFIALSQTIKSSVGSHWVVPKELYSNIYQDAVLLKQGINNPAAYEFLKFLKGPEATNIIAQYGYGISSDEKI
;
A
#
# COMPACT_ATOMS: atom_id res chain seq x y z
N MET A 1 49.55 5.05 -57.65
CA MET A 1 48.95 4.14 -56.68
C MET A 1 48.29 5.02 -55.63
N LYS A 2 46.95 5.25 -55.74
CA LYS A 2 46.20 6.16 -54.84
C LYS A 2 45.58 5.30 -53.75
N LEU A 3 45.99 5.53 -52.48
CA LEU A 3 45.50 4.87 -51.30
C LEU A 3 44.18 5.55 -50.86
N LEU A 4 43.04 4.87 -51.02
CA LEU A 4 41.76 5.32 -50.44
C LEU A 4 41.69 4.90 -48.98
N ILE A 5 41.70 5.87 -48.09
CA ILE A 5 41.46 5.67 -46.65
C ILE A 5 39.96 5.72 -46.42
N PHE A 6 39.34 4.57 -46.13
CA PHE A 6 37.96 4.48 -45.66
C PHE A 6 37.89 4.81 -44.17
N ILE A 7 37.39 6.02 -43.86
CA ILE A 7 37.05 6.39 -42.46
C ILE A 7 35.70 5.77 -42.13
N PHE A 8 35.70 4.72 -41.29
CA PHE A 8 34.52 4.16 -40.69
C PHE A 8 34.07 5.05 -39.52
N VAL A 9 33.08 5.90 -39.77
CA VAL A 9 32.43 6.69 -38.68
C VAL A 9 31.49 5.75 -37.92
N TRP A 10 31.90 5.32 -36.74
CA TRP A 10 31.01 4.64 -35.79
C TRP A 10 30.01 5.65 -35.24
N LEU A 11 28.77 5.62 -35.75
CA LEU A 11 27.67 6.38 -35.19
C LEU A 11 27.25 5.67 -33.86
N ASN A 12 27.77 6.14 -32.73
CA ASN A 12 27.26 5.73 -31.42
C ASN A 12 25.85 6.29 -31.26
N LEU A 13 24.84 5.45 -31.54
CA LEU A 13 23.45 5.72 -31.25
C LEU A 13 23.27 5.57 -29.73
N THR A 14 23.63 6.61 -28.96
CA THR A 14 23.25 6.70 -27.55
C THR A 14 21.74 6.89 -27.52
N ALA A 15 20.99 5.81 -27.24
CA ALA A 15 19.58 5.92 -26.87
C ALA A 15 19.52 6.80 -25.62
N THR A 16 19.16 8.07 -25.78
CA THR A 16 18.85 8.95 -24.66
C THR A 16 17.62 8.37 -23.97
N LEU A 17 17.81 7.71 -22.82
CA LEU A 17 16.72 7.34 -21.94
C LEU A 17 16.07 8.67 -21.50
N SER A 18 14.93 8.99 -22.10
CA SER A 18 14.21 10.22 -21.75
C SER A 18 13.61 10.06 -20.37
N ALA A 19 13.95 10.96 -19.45
CA ALA A 19 13.27 11.08 -18.15
C ALA A 19 11.75 11.12 -18.33
N LYS A 20 11.03 10.32 -17.56
CA LYS A 20 9.56 10.25 -17.61
C LYS A 20 8.98 10.40 -16.21
N GLU A 21 7.86 11.11 -16.11
CA GLU A 21 7.00 11.12 -14.93
C GLU A 21 6.15 9.86 -14.91
N LEU A 22 6.08 9.21 -13.75
CA LEU A 22 5.25 8.03 -13.49
C LEU A 22 4.15 8.37 -12.49
N ARG A 23 2.90 8.09 -12.83
CA ARG A 23 1.73 8.32 -11.96
C ARG A 23 1.30 7.02 -11.29
N VAL A 24 1.47 6.98 -9.97
CA VAL A 24 1.21 5.78 -9.17
C VAL A 24 0.02 6.00 -8.23
N ALA A 25 -1.02 5.16 -8.35
CA ALA A 25 -2.11 5.06 -7.40
C ALA A 25 -1.71 4.14 -6.24
N VAL A 26 -1.69 4.65 -5.02
CA VAL A 26 -1.13 3.95 -3.84
C VAL A 26 -2.16 3.87 -2.72
N ALA A 27 -2.44 2.66 -2.24
CA ALA A 27 -3.25 2.47 -1.03
C ALA A 27 -2.57 3.10 0.20
N THR A 28 -3.33 3.88 0.98
CA THR A 28 -2.79 4.76 2.04
C THR A 28 -2.06 4.04 3.17
N ASN A 29 -2.28 2.75 3.39
CA ASN A 29 -1.48 1.96 4.33
C ASN A 29 -0.01 1.90 3.90
N PHE A 30 0.27 1.98 2.61
CA PHE A 30 1.61 1.87 2.02
C PHE A 30 2.28 3.24 1.79
N MET A 31 1.63 4.33 2.20
CA MET A 31 2.04 5.71 1.91
C MET A 31 3.51 5.99 2.23
N GLU A 32 3.95 5.72 3.46
CA GLU A 32 5.31 6.09 3.88
C GLU A 32 6.36 5.20 3.21
N ALA A 33 6.10 3.91 3.09
CA ALA A 33 6.96 3.00 2.33
C ALA A 33 7.05 3.40 0.85
N ALA A 34 5.91 3.76 0.22
CA ALA A 34 5.88 4.21 -1.17
C ALA A 34 6.68 5.50 -1.39
N LYS A 35 6.61 6.47 -0.49
CA LYS A 35 7.43 7.70 -0.56
C LYS A 35 8.92 7.40 -0.48
N GLU A 36 9.33 6.46 0.38
CA GLU A 36 10.73 6.06 0.52
C GLU A 36 11.21 5.29 -0.72
N ILE A 37 10.39 4.36 -1.22
CA ILE A 37 10.65 3.61 -2.48
C ILE A 37 10.73 4.58 -3.67
N SER A 38 9.82 5.55 -3.75
CA SER A 38 9.81 6.59 -4.78
C SER A 38 11.13 7.37 -4.81
N LYS A 39 11.59 7.86 -3.65
CA LYS A 39 12.88 8.57 -3.52
C LYS A 39 14.06 7.68 -3.92
N ALA A 40 14.04 6.41 -3.53
CA ALA A 40 15.08 5.45 -3.91
C ALA A 40 15.06 5.18 -5.42
N PHE A 41 13.88 5.01 -6.03
CA PHE A 41 13.71 4.84 -7.46
C PHE A 41 14.22 6.05 -8.25
N GLU A 42 13.83 7.27 -7.87
CA GLU A 42 14.26 8.53 -8.50
C GLU A 42 15.78 8.75 -8.39
N LYS A 43 16.40 8.32 -7.29
CA LYS A 43 17.85 8.37 -7.11
C LYS A 43 18.61 7.40 -8.02
N ASN A 44 18.01 6.25 -8.31
CA ASN A 44 18.64 5.18 -9.12
C ASN A 44 18.30 5.28 -10.60
N THR A 45 17.41 6.20 -10.99
CA THR A 45 16.95 6.40 -12.37
C THR A 45 16.86 7.90 -12.67
N GLU A 46 16.60 8.25 -13.93
CA GLU A 46 16.27 9.65 -14.30
C GLU A 46 14.77 9.94 -14.25
N HIS A 47 13.96 8.96 -13.82
CA HIS A 47 12.51 9.08 -13.77
C HIS A 47 12.05 9.78 -12.48
N THR A 48 10.88 10.40 -12.54
CA THR A 48 10.19 10.98 -11.38
C THR A 48 8.86 10.28 -11.14
N THR A 49 8.34 10.36 -9.92
CA THR A 49 7.08 9.72 -9.55
C THR A 49 6.09 10.72 -8.98
N LEU A 50 4.83 10.60 -9.38
CA LEU A 50 3.70 11.32 -8.80
C LEU A 50 2.80 10.32 -8.08
N LEU A 51 2.86 10.32 -6.75
CA LEU A 51 2.10 9.40 -5.91
C LEU A 51 0.74 9.99 -5.55
N SER A 52 -0.34 9.25 -5.80
CA SER A 52 -1.70 9.59 -5.39
C SER A 52 -2.21 8.57 -4.38
N PHE A 53 -2.73 9.05 -3.24
CA PHE A 53 -3.10 8.22 -2.12
C PHE A 53 -4.62 8.15 -1.91
N GLY A 54 -5.13 6.94 -1.68
CA GLY A 54 -6.54 6.71 -1.41
C GLY A 54 -6.80 5.34 -0.79
N SER A 55 -8.05 5.02 -0.45
CA SER A 55 -8.40 3.63 -0.18
C SER A 55 -8.35 2.82 -1.47
N THR A 56 -8.04 1.52 -1.38
CA THR A 56 -7.95 0.64 -2.56
C THR A 56 -9.20 0.70 -3.44
N GLY A 57 -10.39 0.73 -2.82
CA GLY A 57 -11.66 0.81 -3.56
C GLY A 57 -11.88 2.16 -4.24
N GLN A 58 -11.51 3.28 -3.60
CA GLN A 58 -11.61 4.61 -4.21
C GLN A 58 -10.66 4.74 -5.41
N LEU A 59 -9.42 4.28 -5.27
CA LEU A 59 -8.45 4.27 -6.37
C LEU A 59 -8.92 3.38 -7.52
N TYR A 60 -9.45 2.18 -7.22
CA TYR A 60 -10.05 1.33 -8.24
C TYR A 60 -11.20 2.04 -8.98
N THR A 61 -12.10 2.76 -8.28
CA THR A 61 -13.18 3.52 -8.92
C THR A 61 -12.62 4.60 -9.87
N GLN A 62 -11.57 5.32 -9.46
CA GLN A 62 -10.91 6.30 -10.32
C GLN A 62 -10.26 5.63 -11.55
N ILE A 63 -9.60 4.49 -11.37
CA ILE A 63 -9.02 3.70 -12.47
C ILE A 63 -10.09 3.25 -13.45
N SER A 64 -11.25 2.78 -12.96
CA SER A 64 -12.38 2.36 -13.82
C SER A 64 -13.02 3.55 -14.57
N GLN A 65 -12.80 4.77 -14.12
CA GLN A 65 -13.18 6.01 -14.79
C GLN A 65 -12.02 6.61 -15.61
N HIS A 66 -11.01 5.81 -15.93
CA HIS A 66 -9.85 6.17 -16.74
C HIS A 66 -8.99 7.31 -16.18
N ALA A 67 -8.93 7.47 -14.83
CA ALA A 67 -7.94 8.35 -14.23
C ALA A 67 -6.52 7.99 -14.72
N PRO A 68 -5.63 8.99 -14.94
CA PRO A 68 -4.37 8.80 -15.64
C PRO A 68 -3.28 8.14 -14.77
N PHE A 69 -3.64 7.11 -14.02
CA PHE A 69 -2.70 6.31 -13.27
C PHE A 69 -2.06 5.24 -14.17
N GLU A 70 -0.79 4.99 -13.97
CA GLU A 70 0.00 4.07 -14.78
C GLU A 70 0.38 2.79 -14.01
N VAL A 71 0.52 2.91 -12.68
CA VAL A 71 0.74 1.78 -11.76
C VAL A 71 -0.27 1.87 -10.62
N PHE A 72 -0.78 0.73 -10.18
CA PHE A 72 -1.67 0.61 -9.03
C PHE A 72 -1.06 -0.30 -7.97
N LEU A 73 -0.79 0.25 -6.77
CA LEU A 73 -0.36 -0.44 -5.57
C LEU A 73 -1.55 -0.56 -4.62
N ALA A 74 -2.23 -1.69 -4.68
CA ALA A 74 -3.44 -1.97 -3.90
C ALA A 74 -3.10 -2.61 -2.54
N ALA A 75 -4.00 -2.49 -1.57
CA ALA A 75 -3.91 -3.20 -0.30
C ALA A 75 -4.70 -4.53 -0.30
N ASP A 76 -5.11 -5.01 -1.46
CA ASP A 76 -5.72 -6.33 -1.67
C ASP A 76 -5.32 -6.92 -3.03
N GLN A 77 -5.74 -8.16 -3.27
CA GLN A 77 -5.58 -8.85 -4.55
C GLN A 77 -6.83 -8.74 -5.45
N VAL A 78 -7.98 -8.43 -4.85
CA VAL A 78 -9.28 -8.48 -5.52
C VAL A 78 -9.39 -7.40 -6.59
N ARG A 79 -9.03 -6.15 -6.24
CA ARG A 79 -9.14 -5.01 -7.14
C ARG A 79 -8.11 -5.03 -8.28
N PRO A 80 -6.81 -5.35 -8.05
CA PRO A 80 -5.87 -5.59 -9.15
C PRO A 80 -6.28 -6.73 -10.07
N LYS A 81 -6.81 -7.83 -9.55
CA LYS A 81 -7.37 -8.92 -10.36
C LYS A 81 -8.56 -8.43 -11.19
N LYS A 82 -9.40 -7.58 -10.62
CA LYS A 82 -10.56 -7.01 -11.29
C LYS A 82 -10.15 -6.04 -12.41
N THR A 83 -9.12 -5.17 -12.19
CA THR A 83 -8.62 -4.30 -13.26
C THR A 83 -8.09 -5.10 -14.47
N VAL A 84 -7.41 -6.24 -14.22
CA VAL A 84 -6.98 -7.13 -15.31
C VAL A 84 -8.17 -7.73 -16.05
N LYS A 85 -9.18 -8.23 -15.32
CA LYS A 85 -10.39 -8.83 -15.91
C LYS A 85 -11.19 -7.84 -16.76
N GLU A 86 -11.19 -6.57 -16.38
CA GLU A 86 -11.92 -5.48 -17.06
C GLU A 86 -11.08 -4.77 -18.14
N ASP A 87 -9.94 -5.33 -18.49
CA ASP A 87 -9.00 -4.80 -19.49
C ASP A 87 -8.49 -3.38 -19.17
N LEU A 88 -8.46 -3.00 -17.89
CA LEU A 88 -7.88 -1.74 -17.40
C LEU A 88 -6.40 -1.85 -17.07
N ALA A 89 -5.89 -3.08 -16.95
CA ALA A 89 -4.51 -3.39 -16.62
C ALA A 89 -3.90 -4.40 -17.61
N VAL A 90 -2.58 -4.42 -17.69
CA VAL A 90 -1.84 -5.31 -18.57
C VAL A 90 -1.86 -6.73 -18.03
N GLN A 91 -2.29 -7.68 -18.86
CA GLN A 91 -2.32 -9.11 -18.54
C GLN A 91 -0.91 -9.60 -18.12
N GLY A 92 -0.82 -10.38 -17.03
CA GLY A 92 0.44 -10.93 -16.53
C GLY A 92 1.32 -9.95 -15.75
N SER A 93 0.94 -8.66 -15.63
CA SER A 93 1.72 -7.66 -14.88
C SER A 93 1.49 -7.70 -13.37
N ARG A 94 0.40 -8.34 -12.90
CA ARG A 94 0.02 -8.40 -11.49
C ARG A 94 0.95 -9.31 -10.68
N PHE A 95 1.37 -8.84 -9.51
CA PHE A 95 2.12 -9.63 -8.53
C PHE A 95 1.87 -9.11 -7.11
N THR A 96 2.03 -9.97 -6.11
CA THR A 96 2.00 -9.59 -4.69
C THR A 96 3.34 -8.99 -4.30
N TYR A 97 3.31 -7.74 -3.80
CA TYR A 97 4.52 -7.02 -3.39
C TYR A 97 4.70 -6.95 -1.87
N ALA A 98 3.64 -7.14 -1.10
CA ALA A 98 3.67 -7.05 0.35
C ALA A 98 2.52 -7.84 0.99
N SER A 99 2.68 -8.20 2.28
CA SER A 99 1.63 -8.71 3.16
C SER A 99 1.51 -7.78 4.38
N GLY A 100 0.33 -7.21 4.60
CA GLY A 100 0.09 -6.22 5.64
C GLY A 100 -0.29 -6.83 6.99
N LYS A 101 -0.04 -6.09 8.08
CA LYS A 101 -0.48 -6.45 9.44
C LYS A 101 -1.37 -5.35 10.00
N ILE A 102 -2.45 -5.75 10.69
CA ILE A 102 -3.33 -4.83 11.39
C ILE A 102 -2.95 -4.77 12.87
N VAL A 103 -3.06 -3.58 13.46
CA VAL A 103 -2.84 -3.34 14.88
C VAL A 103 -4.03 -2.59 15.48
N LEU A 104 -4.32 -2.81 16.76
CA LEU A 104 -5.12 -1.90 17.55
C LEU A 104 -4.19 -0.87 18.18
N PHE A 105 -4.43 0.39 17.91
CA PHE A 105 -3.60 1.52 18.35
C PHE A 105 -4.36 2.46 19.28
N SER A 106 -3.65 3.08 20.22
CA SER A 106 -4.10 4.15 21.07
C SER A 106 -2.96 5.13 21.33
N LEU A 107 -3.26 6.41 21.54
CA LEU A 107 -2.29 7.38 22.07
C LEU A 107 -1.94 7.11 23.53
N ASN A 108 -2.79 6.40 24.27
CA ASN A 108 -2.51 6.01 25.64
C ASN A 108 -1.38 4.97 25.65
N GLN A 109 -0.23 5.34 26.24
CA GLN A 109 0.95 4.49 26.34
C GLN A 109 0.77 3.33 27.33
N THR A 110 -0.24 3.38 28.19
CA THR A 110 -0.50 2.36 29.23
C THR A 110 -1.55 1.32 28.79
N LEU A 111 -1.85 1.21 27.51
CA LEU A 111 -2.76 0.20 26.98
C LEU A 111 -2.14 -1.20 27.09
N ILE A 112 -2.15 -1.77 28.30
CA ILE A 112 -1.40 -2.98 28.66
C ILE A 112 -2.02 -4.23 28.03
N ASN A 113 -3.35 -4.27 27.88
CA ASN A 113 -4.05 -5.39 27.27
C ASN A 113 -5.20 -4.92 26.36
N PRO A 114 -4.93 -4.69 25.09
CA PRO A 114 -5.91 -4.19 24.13
C PRO A 114 -7.14 -5.08 23.97
N LYS A 115 -7.00 -6.40 24.12
CA LYS A 115 -8.12 -7.33 24.07
C LYS A 115 -9.08 -7.07 25.23
N ILE A 116 -8.54 -6.97 26.46
CA ILE A 116 -9.36 -6.64 27.66
C ILE A 116 -10.02 -5.28 27.49
N THR A 117 -9.31 -4.26 26.96
CA THR A 117 -9.87 -2.93 26.69
C THR A 117 -11.05 -3.01 25.73
N LEU A 118 -10.96 -3.82 24.66
CA LEU A 118 -12.07 -4.04 23.74
C LEU A 118 -13.26 -4.74 24.41
N GLU A 119 -12.97 -5.75 25.25
CA GLU A 119 -13.99 -6.54 25.97
C GLU A 119 -14.73 -5.70 27.02
N GLN A 120 -14.00 -4.87 27.78
CA GLN A 120 -14.58 -3.97 28.77
C GLN A 120 -15.35 -2.81 28.13
N GLY A 121 -14.95 -2.40 26.93
CA GLY A 121 -15.59 -1.31 26.18
C GLY A 121 -15.52 0.06 26.88
N ASN A 122 -14.56 0.28 27.76
CA ASN A 122 -14.35 1.53 28.52
C ASN A 122 -13.74 2.63 27.62
N PHE A 123 -14.37 2.86 26.46
CA PHE A 123 -14.04 3.93 25.52
C PHE A 123 -15.32 4.35 24.79
N THR A 124 -15.32 5.56 24.25
CA THR A 124 -16.47 6.13 23.54
C THR A 124 -16.46 5.75 22.07
N LYS A 125 -15.30 5.85 21.41
CA LYS A 125 -15.16 5.65 19.97
C LYS A 125 -13.97 4.78 19.63
N ILE A 126 -14.17 3.93 18.60
CA ILE A 126 -13.12 3.15 17.95
C ILE A 126 -13.13 3.44 16.44
N ALA A 127 -11.99 3.87 15.91
CA ALA A 127 -11.85 4.19 14.50
C ALA A 127 -11.48 2.93 13.69
N ILE A 128 -12.14 2.73 12.55
CA ILE A 128 -11.74 1.75 11.54
C ILE A 128 -11.86 2.38 10.14
N ALA A 129 -11.09 1.90 9.18
CA ALA A 129 -11.29 2.30 7.80
C ALA A 129 -12.63 1.73 7.27
N ASN A 130 -13.26 2.44 6.33
CA ASN A 130 -14.53 1.99 5.75
C ASN A 130 -14.34 0.61 5.07
N PRO A 131 -14.99 -0.47 5.56
CA PRO A 131 -14.79 -1.82 5.04
C PRO A 131 -15.31 -2.02 3.61
N ILE A 132 -16.13 -1.11 3.09
CA ILE A 132 -16.59 -1.16 1.69
C ILE A 132 -15.44 -0.87 0.72
N THR A 133 -14.53 0.03 1.10
CA THR A 133 -13.47 0.54 0.21
C THR A 133 -12.06 0.19 0.67
N ALA A 134 -11.85 -0.17 1.94
CA ALA A 134 -10.54 -0.36 2.53
C ALA A 134 -10.34 -1.78 3.10
N PRO A 135 -9.34 -2.55 2.61
CA PRO A 135 -9.04 -3.90 3.10
C PRO A 135 -8.76 -3.98 4.60
N TYR A 136 -8.07 -2.98 5.17
CA TYR A 136 -7.85 -2.89 6.62
C TYR A 136 -9.14 -2.68 7.42
N GLY A 137 -10.16 -2.06 6.81
CA GLY A 137 -11.49 -1.96 7.41
C GLY A 137 -12.20 -3.31 7.45
N ILE A 138 -12.06 -4.12 6.40
CA ILE A 138 -12.55 -5.51 6.38
C ILE A 138 -11.87 -6.30 7.49
N ALA A 139 -10.53 -6.25 7.58
CA ALA A 139 -9.76 -6.94 8.60
C ALA A 139 -10.18 -6.52 10.03
N ALA A 140 -10.41 -5.22 10.28
CA ALA A 140 -10.89 -4.73 11.58
C ALA A 140 -12.26 -5.33 11.95
N VAL A 141 -13.18 -5.42 11.00
CA VAL A 141 -14.50 -6.05 11.20
C VAL A 141 -14.35 -7.56 11.48
N GLU A 142 -13.45 -8.24 10.76
CA GLU A 142 -13.16 -9.67 10.98
C GLU A 142 -12.61 -9.89 12.40
N VAL A 143 -11.62 -9.09 12.84
CA VAL A 143 -11.07 -9.14 14.20
C VAL A 143 -12.18 -9.02 15.24
N MET A 144 -13.02 -8.00 15.16
CA MET A 144 -14.11 -7.79 16.10
C MET A 144 -15.15 -8.92 16.07
N LYS A 145 -15.41 -9.50 14.88
CA LYS A 145 -16.35 -10.66 14.75
C LYS A 145 -15.74 -11.92 15.37
N ASN A 146 -14.47 -12.22 15.11
CA ASN A 146 -13.78 -13.39 15.65
C ASN A 146 -13.60 -13.31 17.16
N LEU A 147 -13.47 -12.10 17.71
CA LEU A 147 -13.53 -11.85 19.16
C LEU A 147 -14.97 -11.85 19.72
N LYS A 148 -16.00 -11.99 18.87
CA LYS A 148 -17.43 -11.90 19.23
C LYS A 148 -17.89 -10.55 19.77
N LEU A 149 -17.11 -9.47 19.52
CA LEU A 149 -17.34 -8.13 20.01
C LEU A 149 -18.03 -7.18 19.01
N TYR A 150 -18.11 -7.56 17.73
CA TYR A 150 -18.60 -6.65 16.67
C TYR A 150 -19.98 -6.05 16.96
N LYS A 151 -20.94 -6.86 17.41
CA LYS A 151 -22.31 -6.39 17.71
C LYS A 151 -22.32 -5.34 18.82
N TYR A 152 -21.52 -5.57 19.86
CA TYR A 152 -21.37 -4.68 21.01
C TYR A 152 -20.68 -3.37 20.64
N LEU A 153 -19.59 -3.45 19.86
CA LEU A 153 -18.78 -2.30 19.49
C LEU A 153 -19.36 -1.49 18.33
N LYS A 154 -20.33 -2.02 17.56
CA LYS A 154 -20.85 -1.41 16.33
C LYS A 154 -21.31 0.04 16.51
N SER A 155 -21.95 0.36 17.64
CA SER A 155 -22.43 1.72 17.95
C SER A 155 -21.30 2.70 18.30
N LYS A 156 -20.09 2.21 18.60
CA LYS A 156 -18.90 3.00 18.94
C LYS A 156 -17.98 3.22 17.72
N ILE A 157 -18.27 2.57 16.58
CA ILE A 157 -17.41 2.63 15.41
C ILE A 157 -17.55 3.99 14.72
N VAL A 158 -16.41 4.62 14.44
CA VAL A 158 -16.28 5.75 13.51
C VAL A 158 -15.48 5.29 12.29
N TYR A 159 -15.94 5.68 11.10
CA TYR A 159 -15.36 5.22 9.83
C TYR A 159 -14.49 6.30 9.21
N GLY A 160 -13.19 5.98 9.01
CA GLY A 160 -12.31 6.75 8.14
C GLY A 160 -12.52 6.37 6.67
N ASN A 161 -12.46 7.33 5.76
CA ASN A 161 -12.54 7.09 4.32
C ASN A 161 -11.42 6.16 3.81
N ASN A 162 -10.30 6.14 4.52
CA ASN A 162 -9.14 5.28 4.29
C ASN A 162 -8.38 5.07 5.61
N ILE A 163 -7.33 4.25 5.59
CA ILE A 163 -6.59 3.91 6.80
C ILE A 163 -5.74 5.08 7.35
N ALA A 164 -5.35 6.05 6.50
CA ALA A 164 -4.65 7.24 6.97
C ALA A 164 -5.58 8.14 7.81
N GLN A 165 -6.82 8.35 7.36
CA GLN A 165 -7.81 9.09 8.14
C GLN A 165 -8.18 8.36 9.43
N THR A 166 -8.23 7.03 9.40
CA THR A 166 -8.44 6.21 10.61
C THR A 166 -7.35 6.48 11.65
N TYR A 167 -6.09 6.49 11.23
CA TYR A 167 -4.97 6.86 12.09
C TYR A 167 -5.11 8.29 12.64
N GLN A 168 -5.49 9.24 11.78
CA GLN A 168 -5.71 10.64 12.19
C GLN A 168 -6.78 10.77 13.26
N PHE A 169 -7.90 10.03 13.18
CA PHE A 169 -8.93 10.08 14.23
C PHE A 169 -8.40 9.71 15.62
N VAL A 170 -7.48 8.74 15.71
CA VAL A 170 -6.84 8.41 16.97
C VAL A 170 -5.80 9.46 17.34
N HIS A 171 -4.97 9.90 16.39
CA HIS A 171 -3.89 10.86 16.63
C HIS A 171 -4.40 12.25 17.06
N THR A 172 -5.62 12.62 16.68
CA THR A 172 -6.29 13.87 17.07
C THR A 172 -7.33 13.65 18.18
N GLU A 173 -7.31 12.49 18.85
CA GLU A 173 -8.20 12.13 19.96
C GLU A 173 -9.70 12.19 19.64
N ASN A 174 -10.04 12.14 18.34
CA ASN A 174 -11.44 11.98 17.89
C ASN A 174 -11.95 10.53 18.05
N ALA A 175 -11.05 9.59 18.33
CA ALA A 175 -11.31 8.23 18.79
C ALA A 175 -10.20 7.80 19.74
N GLU A 176 -10.54 7.09 20.83
CA GLU A 176 -9.56 6.61 21.80
C GLU A 176 -8.74 5.43 21.27
N LEU A 177 -9.35 4.65 20.39
CA LEU A 177 -8.79 3.45 19.79
C LEU A 177 -8.95 3.47 18.27
N GLY A 178 -8.06 2.78 17.54
CA GLY A 178 -8.24 2.55 16.13
C GLY A 178 -7.57 1.28 15.63
N PHE A 179 -8.26 0.57 14.75
CA PHE A 179 -7.61 -0.48 13.97
C PHE A 179 -6.91 0.14 12.76
N ILE A 180 -5.58 0.10 12.76
CA ILE A 180 -4.73 0.74 11.75
C ILE A 180 -3.69 -0.24 11.20
N ALA A 181 -2.92 0.17 10.19
CA ALA A 181 -1.83 -0.63 9.66
C ALA A 181 -0.59 -0.53 10.57
N LEU A 182 0.13 -1.63 10.80
CA LEU A 182 1.39 -1.63 11.54
C LEU A 182 2.39 -0.63 10.96
N SER A 183 2.43 -0.49 9.64
CA SER A 183 3.31 0.46 8.93
C SER A 183 3.14 1.92 9.36
N GLN A 184 2.00 2.28 9.94
CA GLN A 184 1.73 3.65 10.40
C GLN A 184 2.33 3.95 11.78
N THR A 185 2.71 2.92 12.54
CA THR A 185 3.22 3.06 13.93
C THR A 185 4.62 2.51 14.13
N ILE A 186 5.11 1.65 13.24
CA ILE A 186 6.36 0.91 13.47
C ILE A 186 7.60 1.80 13.65
N LYS A 187 7.59 2.98 13.01
CA LYS A 187 8.67 3.98 13.16
C LYS A 187 8.31 5.09 14.17
N SER A 188 7.18 4.97 14.89
CA SER A 188 6.72 5.95 15.88
C SER A 188 6.91 5.43 17.30
N SER A 189 7.38 6.31 18.20
CA SER A 189 7.43 6.07 19.63
C SER A 189 6.17 6.56 20.37
N VAL A 190 5.20 7.13 19.64
CA VAL A 190 3.98 7.71 20.21
C VAL A 190 2.90 6.65 20.35
N GLY A 191 2.26 6.62 21.53
CA GLY A 191 1.16 5.73 21.84
C GLY A 191 1.59 4.28 22.09
N SER A 192 0.63 3.39 22.07
CA SER A 192 0.81 1.94 22.21
C SER A 192 0.00 1.20 21.15
N HIS A 193 0.44 0.01 20.80
CA HIS A 193 -0.30 -0.82 19.85
C HIS A 193 -0.23 -2.31 20.22
N TRP A 194 -1.28 -3.01 19.87
CA TRP A 194 -1.37 -4.47 19.92
C TRP A 194 -1.35 -5.01 18.49
N VAL A 195 -0.32 -5.78 18.16
CA VAL A 195 -0.29 -6.52 16.90
C VAL A 195 -1.34 -7.61 16.97
N VAL A 196 -2.35 -7.52 16.10
CA VAL A 196 -3.45 -8.48 16.11
C VAL A 196 -2.96 -9.85 15.62
N PRO A 197 -3.26 -10.94 16.34
CA PRO A 197 -2.93 -12.29 15.88
C PRO A 197 -3.52 -12.61 14.49
N LYS A 198 -2.74 -13.30 13.65
CA LYS A 198 -3.11 -13.61 12.26
C LYS A 198 -4.40 -14.42 12.14
N GLU A 199 -4.73 -15.22 13.15
CA GLU A 199 -5.91 -16.08 13.20
C GLU A 199 -7.22 -15.29 13.31
N LEU A 200 -7.14 -14.00 13.64
CA LEU A 200 -8.31 -13.14 13.84
C LEU A 200 -8.77 -12.41 12.58
N TYR A 201 -8.00 -12.45 11.49
CA TYR A 201 -8.35 -11.80 10.23
C TYR A 201 -7.72 -12.50 9.02
N SER A 202 -8.30 -12.29 7.85
CA SER A 202 -7.78 -12.81 6.59
C SER A 202 -6.48 -12.11 6.19
N ASN A 203 -5.54 -12.84 5.57
CA ASN A 203 -4.27 -12.26 5.12
C ASN A 203 -4.50 -11.03 4.23
N ILE A 204 -3.76 -9.96 4.49
CA ILE A 204 -3.83 -8.71 3.73
C ILE A 204 -2.72 -8.72 2.67
N TYR A 205 -2.83 -9.63 1.67
CA TYR A 205 -1.93 -9.64 0.52
C TYR A 205 -2.20 -8.44 -0.37
N GLN A 206 -1.13 -7.74 -0.75
CA GLN A 206 -1.17 -6.48 -1.48
C GLN A 206 -0.54 -6.66 -2.85
N ASP A 207 -1.31 -6.38 -3.90
CA ASP A 207 -0.86 -6.57 -5.27
C ASP A 207 -0.55 -5.24 -5.96
N ALA A 208 0.52 -5.29 -6.77
CA ALA A 208 0.85 -4.28 -7.76
C ALA A 208 0.40 -4.72 -9.15
N VAL A 209 0.04 -3.76 -10.00
CA VAL A 209 -0.31 -4.03 -11.41
C VAL A 209 0.04 -2.83 -12.29
N LEU A 210 0.47 -3.11 -13.53
CA LEU A 210 0.64 -2.12 -14.59
C LEU A 210 -0.73 -1.80 -15.21
N LEU A 211 -1.16 -0.56 -15.18
CA LEU A 211 -2.38 -0.12 -15.83
C LEU A 211 -2.15 0.12 -17.33
N LYS A 212 -3.20 0.02 -18.14
CA LYS A 212 -3.14 0.27 -19.59
C LYS A 212 -2.62 1.67 -19.94
N GLN A 213 -2.88 2.67 -19.09
CA GLN A 213 -2.36 4.03 -19.23
C GLN A 213 -0.82 4.09 -19.20
N GLY A 214 -0.17 3.14 -18.51
CA GLY A 214 1.29 3.07 -18.37
C GLY A 214 2.00 2.21 -19.44
N ILE A 215 1.28 1.61 -20.40
CA ILE A 215 1.87 0.63 -21.33
C ILE A 215 3.01 1.23 -22.18
N ASN A 216 2.96 2.52 -22.47
CA ASN A 216 3.97 3.23 -23.27
C ASN A 216 4.95 4.06 -22.40
N ASN A 217 4.88 3.92 -21.08
CA ASN A 217 5.79 4.61 -20.16
C ASN A 217 6.86 3.65 -19.64
N PRO A 218 8.13 3.76 -20.07
CA PRO A 218 9.21 2.90 -19.59
C PRO A 218 9.41 2.99 -18.08
N ALA A 219 9.18 4.17 -17.47
CA ALA A 219 9.27 4.36 -16.01
C ALA A 219 8.31 3.43 -15.25
N ALA A 220 7.15 3.06 -15.82
CA ALA A 220 6.20 2.17 -15.16
C ALA A 220 6.74 0.72 -15.06
N TYR A 221 7.40 0.24 -16.11
CA TYR A 221 8.04 -1.08 -16.11
C TYR A 221 9.25 -1.12 -15.18
N GLU A 222 10.08 -0.07 -15.22
CA GLU A 222 11.26 0.04 -14.37
C GLU A 222 10.87 0.14 -12.89
N PHE A 223 9.83 0.90 -12.56
CA PHE A 223 9.32 0.99 -11.21
C PHE A 223 8.79 -0.36 -10.67
N LEU A 224 8.02 -1.10 -11.48
CA LEU A 224 7.55 -2.43 -11.08
C LEU A 224 8.69 -3.44 -10.95
N LYS A 225 9.74 -3.31 -11.77
CA LYS A 225 10.98 -4.10 -11.61
C LYS A 225 11.72 -3.70 -10.34
N PHE A 226 11.87 -2.40 -10.07
CA PHE A 226 12.49 -1.87 -8.86
C PHE A 226 11.74 -2.33 -7.60
N LEU A 227 10.39 -2.31 -7.62
CA LEU A 227 9.55 -2.75 -6.51
C LEU A 227 9.79 -4.22 -6.12
N LYS A 228 10.21 -5.07 -7.06
CA LYS A 228 10.62 -6.46 -6.83
C LYS A 228 12.08 -6.61 -6.39
N GLY A 229 12.87 -5.55 -6.51
CA GLY A 229 14.29 -5.55 -6.22
C GLY A 229 14.61 -5.51 -4.73
N PRO A 230 15.87 -5.79 -4.36
CA PRO A 230 16.28 -5.90 -2.96
C PRO A 230 16.15 -4.60 -2.18
N GLU A 231 16.38 -3.43 -2.79
CA GLU A 231 16.26 -2.14 -2.12
C GLU A 231 14.82 -1.86 -1.71
N ALA A 232 13.86 -2.02 -2.63
CA ALA A 232 12.45 -1.83 -2.34
C ALA A 232 11.91 -2.86 -1.33
N THR A 233 12.32 -4.13 -1.44
CA THR A 233 11.91 -5.17 -0.49
C THR A 233 12.46 -4.93 0.92
N ASN A 234 13.68 -4.39 1.05
CA ASN A 234 14.23 -3.97 2.34
C ASN A 234 13.41 -2.81 2.94
N ILE A 235 13.05 -1.80 2.15
CA ILE A 235 12.19 -0.71 2.61
C ILE A 235 10.83 -1.29 3.07
N ILE A 236 10.21 -2.15 2.28
CA ILE A 236 8.93 -2.80 2.62
C ILE A 236 9.04 -3.53 3.98
N ALA A 237 10.10 -4.31 4.19
CA ALA A 237 10.33 -5.02 5.45
C ALA A 237 10.51 -4.08 6.65
N GLN A 238 11.22 -2.95 6.48
CA GLN A 238 11.41 -1.94 7.54
C GLN A 238 10.09 -1.30 8.00
N TYR A 239 9.07 -1.27 7.15
CA TYR A 239 7.72 -0.83 7.50
C TYR A 239 6.83 -1.96 8.07
N GLY A 240 7.41 -3.12 8.40
CA GLY A 240 6.73 -4.22 9.08
C GLY A 240 5.86 -5.10 8.18
N TYR A 241 5.95 -4.94 6.88
CA TYR A 241 5.28 -5.82 5.92
C TYR A 241 5.98 -7.17 5.82
N GLY A 242 5.21 -8.23 5.59
CA GLY A 242 5.74 -9.50 5.08
C GLY A 242 6.07 -9.38 3.59
N ILE A 243 7.10 -10.12 3.15
CA ILE A 243 7.52 -10.18 1.75
C ILE A 243 7.10 -11.52 1.19
N SER A 244 6.63 -11.56 -0.07
CA SER A 244 6.08 -12.75 -0.73
C SER A 244 7.04 -13.95 -0.81
N SER A 245 8.37 -13.75 -0.64
CA SER A 245 9.38 -14.83 -0.60
C SER A 245 9.35 -15.66 0.68
N ASP A 246 8.76 -15.14 1.77
CA ASP A 246 8.81 -15.77 3.09
C ASP A 246 7.56 -16.62 3.40
N GLU A 247 6.52 -16.50 2.62
CA GLU A 247 5.32 -17.32 2.72
C GLU A 247 5.28 -18.29 1.53
N LYS A 248 5.86 -19.48 1.70
CA LYS A 248 5.58 -20.62 0.80
C LYS A 248 4.08 -20.89 0.85
N ILE A 249 3.43 -20.65 -0.30
CA ILE A 249 2.03 -21.00 -0.59
C ILE A 249 1.87 -22.52 -0.52
#